data_bce0a313c8ed47fa63b239a675b812c4
#
_entry.id   bce0a313c8ed47fa63b239a675b812c4
#
_cell.length_a   1.000
_cell.length_b   1.000
_cell.length_c   1.000
_cell.angle_alpha   90.00
_cell.angle_beta   90.00
_cell.angle_gamma   90.00
#
_symmetry.space_group_name_H-M   'P 1'
#
loop_
_entity.id
_entity.type
_entity.pdbx_description
1 polymer ?
#
loop_
_entity_poly.entity_id
_entity_poly.type
_entity_poly.pdbx_seq_one_letter_code
_entity_poly.pdbx_strand_id
1 'polypeptide(L)'
;MEAIDRQFLNHPYYGVARMTDHLNKDLGYHVNVKRVRRLYGLMALNTIYCKPKTTIKNHTNYVYPYLLRGLKIERPNQVWQTDITYIPMRRGFMYMAAIIDVYSRKILGWSVSNSMEKEWCIELLQDTIKKHGKPEIHNSDQGAQYTSKEYINVLKSNKIKISMDGRGRALDNIYIERFWRSIKYEKIYLNPANGGLELLQNVKQYMQFYNTQRRHTEIGKVPPDQMYYQNKIAC
;
A
#
# COMPACT_ATOMS: atom_id res chain seq x y z
N MET A 1 -35.82 -25.51 10.96
CA MET A 1 -34.37 -25.27 11.17
C MET A 1 -33.55 -26.02 10.12
N GLU A 2 -33.85 -27.29 9.87
CA GLU A 2 -33.13 -28.10 8.87
C GLU A 2 -33.03 -27.45 7.46
N ALA A 3 -34.16 -26.93 6.93
CA ALA A 3 -34.17 -26.24 5.64
C ALA A 3 -33.28 -24.98 5.63
N ILE A 4 -33.23 -24.24 6.75
CA ILE A 4 -32.34 -23.08 6.92
C ILE A 4 -30.88 -23.53 6.93
N ASP A 5 -30.56 -24.59 7.67
CA ASP A 5 -29.22 -25.13 7.80
C ASP A 5 -28.68 -25.61 6.45
N ARG A 6 -29.45 -26.42 5.74
CA ARG A 6 -29.12 -26.92 4.41
C ARG A 6 -28.83 -25.79 3.41
N GLN A 7 -29.70 -24.77 3.39
CA GLN A 7 -29.50 -23.62 2.50
C GLN A 7 -28.30 -22.77 2.91
N PHE A 8 -28.09 -22.60 4.22
CA PHE A 8 -26.97 -21.80 4.72
C PHE A 8 -25.60 -22.47 4.49
N LEU A 9 -25.51 -23.79 4.59
CA LEU A 9 -24.29 -24.54 4.25
C LEU A 9 -23.88 -24.36 2.79
N ASN A 10 -24.86 -24.34 1.88
CA ASN A 10 -24.60 -24.12 0.46
C ASN A 10 -24.38 -22.64 0.10
N HIS A 11 -25.01 -21.73 0.83
CA HIS A 11 -25.03 -20.29 0.54
C HIS A 11 -24.86 -19.47 1.82
N PRO A 12 -23.67 -19.45 2.45
CA PRO A 12 -23.45 -18.79 3.75
C PRO A 12 -23.57 -17.26 3.71
N TYR A 13 -23.77 -16.68 2.53
CA TYR A 13 -24.07 -15.27 2.31
C TYR A 13 -25.58 -14.96 2.29
N TYR A 14 -26.45 -15.96 2.49
CA TYR A 14 -27.89 -15.73 2.63
C TYR A 14 -28.20 -15.10 3.99
N GLY A 15 -28.53 -13.81 3.98
CA GLY A 15 -29.05 -13.12 5.17
C GLY A 15 -30.51 -13.48 5.43
N VAL A 16 -31.00 -13.02 6.57
CA VAL A 16 -32.37 -13.30 7.05
C VAL A 16 -33.45 -13.01 5.98
N ALA A 17 -33.33 -11.90 5.25
CA ALA A 17 -34.30 -11.53 4.19
C ALA A 17 -34.32 -12.55 3.07
N ARG A 18 -33.16 -12.83 2.44
CA ARG A 18 -33.05 -13.82 1.36
C ARG A 18 -33.46 -15.23 1.80
N MET A 19 -33.12 -15.62 3.03
CA MET A 19 -33.56 -16.89 3.58
C MET A 19 -35.07 -16.93 3.76
N THR A 20 -35.72 -15.85 4.16
CA THR A 20 -37.16 -15.77 4.25
C THR A 20 -37.82 -15.91 2.88
N ASP A 21 -37.26 -15.25 1.85
CA ASP A 21 -37.74 -15.38 0.47
C ASP A 21 -37.60 -16.81 -0.03
N HIS A 22 -36.47 -17.45 0.20
CA HIS A 22 -36.21 -18.84 -0.18
C HIS A 22 -37.21 -19.80 0.49
N LEU A 23 -37.41 -19.67 1.80
CA LEU A 23 -38.36 -20.50 2.51
C LEU A 23 -39.80 -20.34 1.97
N ASN A 24 -40.21 -19.10 1.68
CA ASN A 24 -41.58 -18.83 1.29
C ASN A 24 -41.83 -19.11 -0.20
N LYS A 25 -40.90 -18.70 -1.09
CA LYS A 25 -41.09 -18.77 -2.55
C LYS A 25 -40.65 -20.10 -3.15
N ASP A 26 -39.50 -20.62 -2.67
CA ASP A 26 -38.94 -21.83 -3.27
C ASP A 26 -39.39 -23.11 -2.57
N LEU A 27 -39.60 -23.04 -1.24
CA LEU A 27 -40.00 -24.21 -0.44
C LEU A 27 -41.48 -24.19 0.02
N GLY A 28 -42.25 -23.14 -0.32
CA GLY A 28 -43.66 -23.03 0.01
C GLY A 28 -44.04 -22.86 1.48
N TYR A 29 -43.05 -22.51 2.34
CA TYR A 29 -43.37 -22.17 3.73
C TYR A 29 -44.03 -20.79 3.84
N HIS A 30 -44.79 -20.57 4.87
CA HIS A 30 -45.38 -19.26 5.22
C HIS A 30 -44.79 -18.75 6.50
N VAL A 31 -43.58 -18.21 6.46
CA VAL A 31 -42.82 -17.74 7.62
C VAL A 31 -42.54 -16.25 7.57
N ASN A 32 -42.71 -15.59 8.72
CA ASN A 32 -42.37 -14.17 8.83
C ASN A 32 -40.85 -13.98 9.05
N VAL A 33 -40.30 -12.90 8.52
CA VAL A 33 -38.90 -12.51 8.68
C VAL A 33 -38.43 -12.47 10.15
N LYS A 34 -39.31 -12.08 11.09
CA LYS A 34 -39.03 -12.08 12.52
C LYS A 34 -38.77 -13.49 13.06
N ARG A 35 -39.52 -14.50 12.59
CA ARG A 35 -39.32 -15.91 12.93
C ARG A 35 -38.00 -16.42 12.41
N VAL A 36 -37.66 -16.12 11.15
CA VAL A 36 -36.39 -16.52 10.55
C VAL A 36 -35.21 -15.88 11.29
N ARG A 37 -35.31 -14.59 11.65
CA ARG A 37 -34.28 -13.90 12.44
C ARG A 37 -34.04 -14.55 13.80
N ARG A 38 -35.13 -14.94 14.51
CA ARG A 38 -35.01 -15.65 15.77
C ARG A 38 -34.33 -17.03 15.59
N LEU A 39 -34.66 -17.75 14.53
CA LEU A 39 -34.03 -19.04 14.23
C LEU A 39 -32.53 -18.88 13.90
N TYR A 40 -32.12 -17.85 13.15
CA TYR A 40 -30.73 -17.53 12.94
C TYR A 40 -29.97 -17.30 14.23
N GLY A 41 -30.58 -16.58 15.19
CA GLY A 41 -30.02 -16.39 16.54
C GLY A 41 -29.86 -17.70 17.31
N LEU A 42 -30.89 -18.55 17.31
CA LEU A 42 -30.83 -19.84 17.98
C LEU A 42 -29.82 -20.82 17.37
N MET A 43 -29.60 -20.74 16.08
CA MET A 43 -28.63 -21.56 15.32
C MET A 43 -27.24 -20.95 15.31
N ALA A 44 -27.03 -19.80 15.92
CA ALA A 44 -25.78 -19.03 15.88
C ALA A 44 -25.24 -18.77 14.45
N LEU A 45 -26.14 -18.62 13.47
CA LEU A 45 -25.76 -18.38 12.08
C LEU A 45 -25.37 -16.93 11.86
N ASN A 46 -24.12 -16.73 11.39
CA ASN A 46 -23.59 -15.43 11.01
C ASN A 46 -23.35 -15.39 9.50
N THR A 47 -24.09 -14.52 8.83
CA THR A 47 -23.99 -14.36 7.37
C THR A 47 -22.62 -13.82 6.98
N ILE A 48 -21.99 -14.48 5.99
CA ILE A 48 -20.73 -13.98 5.41
C ILE A 48 -21.06 -12.83 4.46
N TYR A 49 -20.60 -11.63 4.78
CA TYR A 49 -20.72 -10.45 3.93
C TYR A 49 -19.51 -9.53 4.10
N CYS A 50 -19.27 -8.72 3.10
CA CYS A 50 -18.22 -7.72 3.16
C CYS A 50 -18.56 -6.69 4.24
N LYS A 51 -17.71 -6.58 5.28
CA LYS A 51 -17.91 -5.60 6.35
C LYS A 51 -17.81 -4.18 5.79
N PRO A 52 -18.61 -3.22 6.28
CA PRO A 52 -18.48 -1.82 5.88
C PRO A 52 -17.08 -1.31 6.21
N LYS A 53 -16.57 -0.39 5.41
CA LYS A 53 -15.29 0.26 5.67
C LYS A 53 -15.38 1.00 7.01
N THR A 54 -14.58 0.57 7.98
CA THR A 54 -14.52 1.17 9.32
C THR A 54 -13.61 2.40 9.37
N THR A 55 -12.86 2.69 8.29
CA THR A 55 -11.99 3.85 8.22
C THR A 55 -12.82 5.12 8.13
N ILE A 56 -12.89 5.84 9.24
CA ILE A 56 -13.50 7.18 9.31
C ILE A 56 -12.44 8.19 8.88
N LYS A 57 -12.82 9.09 7.94
CA LYS A 57 -11.95 10.19 7.54
C LYS A 57 -11.70 11.11 8.72
N ASN A 58 -10.44 11.31 9.06
CA ASN A 58 -10.08 12.41 9.95
C ASN A 58 -10.03 13.71 9.13
N HIS A 59 -10.97 14.63 9.37
CA HIS A 59 -11.06 15.92 8.70
C HIS A 59 -9.89 16.86 9.02
N THR A 60 -9.07 16.52 10.01
CA THR A 60 -7.87 17.30 10.38
C THR A 60 -6.63 16.92 9.56
N ASN A 61 -6.71 15.88 8.71
CA ASN A 61 -5.58 15.46 7.89
C ASN A 61 -5.28 16.50 6.81
N TYR A 62 -3.99 16.81 6.67
CA TYR A 62 -3.50 17.71 5.63
C TYR A 62 -3.50 17.01 4.27
N VAL A 63 -4.34 17.46 3.34
CA VAL A 63 -4.39 16.99 1.96
C VAL A 63 -3.86 18.09 1.04
N TYR A 64 -2.89 17.72 0.21
CA TYR A 64 -2.23 18.63 -0.72
C TYR A 64 -2.61 18.30 -2.17
N PRO A 65 -2.55 19.30 -3.10
CA PRO A 65 -2.83 19.05 -4.50
C PRO A 65 -1.78 18.18 -5.16
N TYR A 66 -2.16 17.46 -6.22
CA TYR A 66 -1.24 16.71 -7.06
C TYR A 66 -0.47 17.64 -8.00
N LEU A 67 0.85 17.67 -7.87
CA LEU A 67 1.73 18.62 -8.56
C LEU A 67 2.45 18.03 -9.79
N LEU A 68 2.30 16.72 -10.07
CA LEU A 68 3.11 16.06 -11.11
C LEU A 68 2.43 16.01 -12.48
N ARG A 69 1.19 16.53 -12.63
CA ARG A 69 0.49 16.53 -13.91
C ARG A 69 1.22 17.40 -14.93
N GLY A 70 1.68 16.79 -16.02
CA GLY A 70 2.38 17.49 -17.10
C GLY A 70 3.81 17.95 -16.74
N LEU A 71 4.28 17.60 -15.52
CA LEU A 71 5.65 17.91 -15.12
C LEU A 71 6.64 17.00 -15.85
N LYS A 72 7.58 17.60 -16.59
CA LYS A 72 8.75 16.87 -17.09
C LYS A 72 9.75 16.67 -15.96
N ILE A 73 10.15 15.44 -15.76
CA ILE A 73 11.12 15.05 -14.73
C ILE A 73 12.45 14.79 -15.44
N GLU A 74 13.41 15.68 -15.26
CA GLU A 74 14.62 15.76 -16.09
C GLU A 74 15.91 15.54 -15.29
N ARG A 75 15.85 15.49 -13.96
CA ARG A 75 17.03 15.35 -13.11
C ARG A 75 16.76 14.57 -11.81
N PRO A 76 17.79 13.97 -11.20
CA PRO A 76 17.69 13.36 -9.89
C PRO A 76 17.25 14.37 -8.82
N ASN A 77 16.55 13.90 -7.82
CA ASN A 77 16.02 14.70 -6.71
C ASN A 77 15.00 15.79 -7.11
N GLN A 78 14.47 15.76 -8.33
CA GLN A 78 13.36 16.63 -8.69
C GLN A 78 12.05 16.15 -8.06
N VAL A 79 11.77 14.85 -8.14
CA VAL A 79 10.57 14.25 -7.54
C VAL A 79 10.94 12.95 -6.84
N TRP A 80 10.55 12.84 -5.58
CA TRP A 80 10.53 11.58 -4.86
C TRP A 80 9.10 11.08 -4.70
N GLN A 81 8.91 9.77 -4.82
CA GLN A 81 7.65 9.11 -4.47
C GLN A 81 7.87 8.18 -3.28
N THR A 82 6.87 8.12 -2.40
CA THR A 82 6.86 7.21 -1.25
C THR A 82 5.55 6.46 -1.15
N ASP A 83 5.62 5.25 -0.63
CA ASP A 83 4.46 4.41 -0.39
C ASP A 83 4.80 3.30 0.62
N ILE A 84 3.75 2.65 1.15
CA ILE A 84 3.85 1.49 2.03
C ILE A 84 3.18 0.29 1.37
N THR A 85 3.82 -0.87 1.44
CA THR A 85 3.23 -2.11 0.96
C THR A 85 3.32 -3.23 1.99
N TYR A 86 2.43 -4.22 1.85
CA TYR A 86 2.52 -5.48 2.57
C TYR A 86 3.50 -6.42 1.88
N ILE A 87 4.39 -7.02 2.65
CA ILE A 87 5.29 -8.07 2.19
C ILE A 87 4.90 -9.39 2.88
N PRO A 88 4.37 -10.36 2.12
CA PRO A 88 3.99 -11.64 2.68
C PRO A 88 5.22 -12.46 3.05
N MET A 89 5.08 -13.24 4.11
CA MET A 89 6.01 -14.27 4.55
C MET A 89 5.31 -15.63 4.53
N ARG A 90 6.00 -16.71 4.82
CA ARG A 90 5.36 -18.03 4.95
C ARG A 90 4.28 -18.05 6.03
N ARG A 91 4.47 -17.27 7.10
CA ARG A 91 3.48 -17.05 8.16
C ARG A 91 3.36 -15.55 8.41
N GLY A 92 2.18 -14.99 8.14
CA GLY A 92 1.91 -13.57 8.33
C GLY A 92 2.52 -12.66 7.26
N PHE A 93 2.76 -11.42 7.63
CA PHE A 93 3.32 -10.39 6.75
C PHE A 93 4.05 -9.32 7.58
N MET A 94 4.86 -8.52 6.91
CA MET A 94 5.40 -7.26 7.44
C MET A 94 5.08 -6.12 6.50
N TYR A 95 5.22 -4.90 6.98
CA TYR A 95 5.12 -3.69 6.18
C TYR A 95 6.47 -3.30 5.63
N MET A 96 6.48 -2.72 4.46
CA MET A 96 7.67 -2.12 3.88
C MET A 96 7.33 -0.75 3.33
N ALA A 97 8.09 0.27 3.75
CA ALA A 97 8.07 1.61 3.17
C ALA A 97 9.30 1.81 2.30
N ALA A 98 9.17 2.57 1.21
CA ALA A 98 10.30 2.96 0.40
C ALA A 98 10.11 4.37 -0.17
N ILE A 99 11.24 5.00 -0.51
CA ILE A 99 11.32 6.28 -1.18
C ILE A 99 12.12 6.08 -2.47
N ILE A 100 11.50 6.38 -3.61
CA ILE A 100 12.08 6.26 -4.95
C ILE A 100 12.33 7.64 -5.55
N ASP A 101 13.48 7.82 -6.18
CA ASP A 101 13.71 8.96 -7.08
C ASP A 101 13.06 8.67 -8.44
N VAL A 102 12.13 9.52 -8.84
CA VAL A 102 11.32 9.29 -10.04
C VAL A 102 12.14 9.37 -11.32
N TYR A 103 13.17 10.21 -11.37
CA TYR A 103 14.03 10.34 -12.56
C TYR A 103 14.86 9.06 -12.80
N SER A 104 15.62 8.66 -11.80
CA SER A 104 16.57 7.56 -11.93
C SER A 104 15.98 6.17 -11.61
N ARG A 105 14.79 6.11 -11.02
CA ARG A 105 14.20 4.89 -10.45
C ARG A 105 14.96 4.32 -9.25
N LYS A 106 15.96 5.03 -8.73
CA LYS A 106 16.74 4.59 -7.57
C LYS A 106 15.89 4.57 -6.31
N ILE A 107 15.97 3.48 -5.57
CA ILE A 107 15.44 3.41 -4.21
C ILE A 107 16.45 4.10 -3.29
N LEU A 108 16.06 5.27 -2.79
CA LEU A 108 16.91 6.12 -1.96
C LEU A 108 16.88 5.71 -0.49
N GLY A 109 15.70 5.31 -0.01
CA GLY A 109 15.47 4.83 1.33
C GLY A 109 14.44 3.71 1.35
N TRP A 110 14.58 2.81 2.28
CA TRP A 110 13.61 1.74 2.54
C TRP A 110 13.71 1.26 3.98
N SER A 111 12.62 0.74 4.50
CA SER A 111 12.57 0.13 5.83
C SER A 111 11.46 -0.91 5.90
N VAL A 112 11.63 -1.90 6.79
CA VAL A 112 10.66 -2.98 7.03
C VAL A 112 10.25 -2.92 8.50
N SER A 113 8.96 -3.02 8.78
CA SER A 113 8.39 -2.95 10.13
C SER A 113 7.26 -3.97 10.30
N ASN A 114 7.00 -4.36 11.54
CA ASN A 114 5.82 -5.15 11.94
C ASN A 114 4.62 -4.27 12.28
N SER A 115 4.80 -2.94 12.39
CA SER A 115 3.75 -1.96 12.63
C SER A 115 3.74 -0.88 11.54
N MET A 116 2.61 -0.20 11.39
CA MET A 116 2.39 0.88 10.42
C MET A 116 2.31 2.25 11.10
N GLU A 117 3.24 2.51 12.03
CA GLU A 117 3.30 3.76 12.78
C GLU A 117 3.86 4.91 11.93
N LYS A 118 3.40 6.14 12.21
CA LYS A 118 3.85 7.33 11.47
C LYS A 118 5.32 7.66 11.73
N GLU A 119 5.80 7.40 12.93
CA GLU A 119 7.17 7.64 13.39
C GLU A 119 8.18 6.92 12.50
N TRP A 120 7.90 5.67 12.17
CA TRP A 120 8.70 4.86 11.27
C TRP A 120 8.86 5.49 9.86
N CYS A 121 7.78 6.05 9.31
CA CYS A 121 7.84 6.74 8.01
C CYS A 121 8.59 8.07 8.11
N ILE A 122 8.50 8.76 9.24
CA ILE A 122 9.21 10.02 9.51
C ILE A 122 10.71 9.78 9.58
N GLU A 123 11.14 8.76 10.33
CA GLU A 123 12.55 8.36 10.43
C GLU A 123 13.13 8.02 9.07
N LEU A 124 12.41 7.19 8.29
CA LEU A 124 12.81 6.85 6.91
C LEU A 124 13.00 8.10 6.04
N LEU A 125 12.09 9.06 6.10
CA LEU A 125 12.19 10.31 5.33
C LEU A 125 13.40 11.13 5.77
N GLN A 126 13.60 11.32 7.07
CA GLN A 126 14.71 12.10 7.63
C GLN A 126 16.07 11.49 7.27
N ASP A 127 16.22 10.19 7.41
CA ASP A 127 17.45 9.46 7.05
C ASP A 127 17.73 9.54 5.54
N THR A 128 16.68 9.47 4.73
CA THR A 128 16.81 9.59 3.29
C THR A 128 17.26 11.01 2.89
N ILE A 129 16.67 12.05 3.50
CA ILE A 129 17.07 13.44 3.27
C ILE A 129 18.53 13.68 3.71
N LYS A 130 18.92 13.17 4.88
CA LYS A 130 20.29 13.28 5.39
C LYS A 130 21.32 12.65 4.44
N LYS A 131 20.98 11.52 3.84
CA LYS A 131 21.89 10.73 2.99
C LYS A 131 21.98 11.23 1.54
N HIS A 132 20.87 11.66 0.97
CA HIS A 132 20.76 11.95 -0.47
C HIS A 132 20.50 13.42 -0.80
N GLY A 133 20.31 14.27 0.21
CA GLY A 133 19.78 15.61 0.04
C GLY A 133 18.26 15.59 0.00
N LYS A 134 17.64 16.68 -0.40
CA LYS A 134 16.20 16.87 -0.43
C LYS A 134 15.65 16.90 -1.86
N PRO A 135 14.43 16.42 -2.11
CA PRO A 135 13.76 16.62 -3.40
C PRO A 135 13.16 18.03 -3.50
N GLU A 136 12.81 18.43 -4.70
CA GLU A 136 11.97 19.61 -4.91
C GLU A 136 10.50 19.34 -4.58
N ILE A 137 10.02 18.15 -4.99
CA ILE A 137 8.64 17.67 -4.74
C ILE A 137 8.70 16.29 -4.11
N HIS A 138 7.93 16.11 -3.04
CA HIS A 138 7.68 14.81 -2.42
C HIS A 138 6.23 14.42 -2.66
N ASN A 139 6.02 13.28 -3.32
CA ASN A 139 4.70 12.75 -3.64
C ASN A 139 4.38 11.50 -2.82
N SER A 140 3.18 11.44 -2.26
CA SER A 140 2.67 10.29 -1.50
C SER A 140 1.20 10.08 -1.78
N ASP A 141 0.65 8.97 -1.31
CA ASP A 141 -0.79 8.81 -1.20
C ASP A 141 -1.37 9.67 -0.06
N GLN A 142 -2.69 9.58 0.15
CA GLN A 142 -3.38 10.26 1.25
C GLN A 142 -3.48 9.38 2.52
N GLY A 143 -2.53 8.47 2.73
CA GLY A 143 -2.45 7.62 3.91
C GLY A 143 -2.28 8.42 5.21
N ALA A 144 -2.74 7.85 6.33
CA ALA A 144 -2.70 8.51 7.64
C ALA A 144 -1.26 8.88 8.07
N GLN A 145 -0.29 8.07 7.68
CA GLN A 145 1.13 8.30 7.97
C GLN A 145 1.63 9.59 7.29
N TYR A 146 1.31 9.75 6.00
CA TYR A 146 1.80 10.85 5.16
C TYR A 146 1.00 12.15 5.33
N THR A 147 -0.24 12.05 5.82
CA THR A 147 -1.09 13.21 6.13
C THR A 147 -0.98 13.67 7.58
N SER A 148 -0.12 13.04 8.39
CA SER A 148 0.13 13.44 9.77
C SER A 148 0.85 14.79 9.85
N LYS A 149 0.54 15.55 10.91
CA LYS A 149 1.14 16.88 11.13
C LYS A 149 2.66 16.81 11.20
N GLU A 150 3.19 15.78 11.85
CA GLU A 150 4.60 15.58 12.07
C GLU A 150 5.34 15.30 10.76
N TYR A 151 4.80 14.41 9.90
CA TYR A 151 5.36 14.11 8.58
C TYR A 151 5.39 15.36 7.69
N ILE A 152 4.27 16.07 7.63
CA ILE A 152 4.14 17.33 6.89
C ILE A 152 5.11 18.39 7.39
N ASN A 153 5.34 18.49 8.72
CA ASN A 153 6.30 19.43 9.29
C ASN A 153 7.74 19.13 8.84
N VAL A 154 8.14 17.87 8.73
CA VAL A 154 9.47 17.50 8.18
C VAL A 154 9.63 18.00 6.75
N LEU A 155 8.62 17.84 5.90
CA LEU A 155 8.67 18.32 4.51
C LEU A 155 8.74 19.85 4.45
N LYS A 156 7.92 20.55 5.24
CA LYS A 156 7.89 22.03 5.29
C LYS A 156 9.18 22.64 5.83
N SER A 157 9.74 22.09 6.92
CA SER A 157 10.99 22.56 7.50
C SER A 157 12.18 22.43 6.51
N ASN A 158 12.13 21.42 5.64
CA ASN A 158 13.10 21.24 4.57
C ASN A 158 12.75 22.02 3.29
N LYS A 159 11.67 22.82 3.27
CA LYS A 159 11.20 23.58 2.09
C LYS A 159 10.92 22.67 0.88
N ILE A 160 10.40 21.47 1.10
CA ILE A 160 10.01 20.49 0.07
C ILE A 160 8.55 20.76 -0.31
N LYS A 161 8.25 20.85 -1.60
CA LYS A 161 6.86 20.95 -2.10
C LYS A 161 6.15 19.61 -1.91
N ILE A 162 4.93 19.66 -1.37
CA ILE A 162 4.14 18.48 -1.03
C ILE A 162 3.13 18.22 -2.14
N SER A 163 3.13 17.02 -2.66
CA SER A 163 2.16 16.52 -3.64
C SER A 163 1.48 15.27 -3.08
N MET A 164 0.19 15.14 -3.33
CA MET A 164 -0.55 13.95 -2.93
C MET A 164 -1.41 13.43 -4.07
N ASP A 165 -1.48 12.11 -4.20
CA ASP A 165 -2.25 11.43 -5.23
C ASP A 165 -3.73 11.79 -5.14
N GLY A 166 -4.36 11.97 -6.29
CA GLY A 166 -5.80 12.15 -6.37
C GLY A 166 -6.54 10.87 -6.01
N ARG A 167 -7.72 11.00 -5.39
CA ARG A 167 -8.56 9.84 -5.08
C ARG A 167 -8.90 9.05 -6.34
N GLY A 168 -8.67 7.74 -6.29
CA GLY A 168 -8.98 6.83 -7.40
C GLY A 168 -8.09 6.96 -8.62
N ARG A 169 -6.93 7.62 -8.52
CA ARG A 169 -5.95 7.80 -9.60
C ARG A 169 -4.74 6.92 -9.36
N ALA A 170 -4.82 5.66 -9.74
CA ALA A 170 -3.73 4.69 -9.60
C ALA A 170 -2.43 5.08 -10.37
N LEU A 171 -2.51 5.97 -11.35
CA LEU A 171 -1.34 6.38 -12.14
C LEU A 171 -0.48 7.46 -11.45
N ASP A 172 -0.98 8.09 -10.41
CA ASP A 172 -0.30 9.22 -9.76
C ASP A 172 0.96 8.77 -8.99
N ASN A 173 1.03 7.47 -8.57
CA ASN A 173 2.18 6.89 -7.84
C ASN A 173 2.80 5.67 -8.55
N ILE A 174 2.69 5.63 -9.88
CA ILE A 174 3.01 4.46 -10.72
C ILE A 174 4.45 3.94 -10.56
N TYR A 175 5.43 4.80 -10.25
CA TYR A 175 6.84 4.39 -10.22
C TYR A 175 7.15 3.54 -9.00
N ILE A 176 6.64 3.89 -7.84
CA ILE A 176 6.82 3.08 -6.65
C ILE A 176 5.92 1.83 -6.68
N GLU A 177 4.73 1.90 -7.29
CA GLU A 177 3.89 0.72 -7.52
C GLU A 177 4.58 -0.31 -8.43
N ARG A 178 5.22 0.14 -9.49
CA ARG A 178 6.04 -0.73 -10.37
C ARG A 178 7.21 -1.36 -9.60
N PHE A 179 7.84 -0.59 -8.70
CA PHE A 179 8.89 -1.13 -7.84
C PHE A 179 8.34 -2.22 -6.91
N TRP A 180 7.16 -2.02 -6.30
CA TRP A 180 6.52 -3.06 -5.49
C TRP A 180 6.26 -4.34 -6.27
N ARG A 181 5.81 -4.21 -7.50
CA ARG A 181 5.65 -5.36 -8.38
C ARG A 181 6.99 -6.06 -8.61
N SER A 182 8.04 -5.32 -8.91
CA SER A 182 9.37 -5.91 -9.17
C SER A 182 9.88 -6.69 -7.97
N ILE A 183 9.96 -6.11 -6.78
CA ILE A 183 10.49 -6.80 -5.59
C ILE A 183 9.64 -8.02 -5.23
N LYS A 184 8.30 -7.91 -5.32
CA LYS A 184 7.40 -9.01 -4.98
C LYS A 184 7.59 -10.20 -5.92
N TYR A 185 7.60 -9.97 -7.23
CA TYR A 185 7.69 -11.04 -8.22
C TYR A 185 9.12 -11.56 -8.45
N GLU A 186 10.12 -10.71 -8.32
CA GLU A 186 11.50 -11.08 -8.59
C GLU A 186 12.23 -11.66 -7.35
N LYS A 187 11.72 -11.42 -6.13
CA LYS A 187 12.37 -11.90 -4.90
C LYS A 187 11.40 -12.53 -3.90
N ILE A 188 10.36 -11.80 -3.47
CA ILE A 188 9.56 -12.19 -2.30
C ILE A 188 8.73 -13.45 -2.56
N TYR A 189 8.01 -13.52 -3.67
CA TYR A 189 7.17 -14.67 -4.01
C TYR A 189 7.98 -15.91 -4.41
N LEU A 190 9.20 -15.71 -4.93
CA LEU A 190 10.10 -16.82 -5.27
C LEU A 190 10.74 -17.44 -4.02
N ASN A 191 10.99 -16.62 -2.99
CA ASN A 191 11.65 -17.04 -1.76
C ASN A 191 10.94 -16.44 -0.54
N PRO A 192 9.74 -16.93 -0.17
CA PRO A 192 9.02 -16.43 0.98
C PRO A 192 9.81 -16.65 2.26
N ALA A 193 10.07 -15.58 3.01
CA ALA A 193 10.84 -15.63 4.26
C ALA A 193 10.06 -16.36 5.38
N ASN A 194 10.79 -17.04 6.26
CA ASN A 194 10.21 -17.71 7.43
C ASN A 194 9.98 -16.72 8.59
N GLY A 195 10.70 -15.61 8.62
CA GLY A 195 10.62 -14.59 9.68
C GLY A 195 11.20 -13.27 9.26
N GLY A 196 11.06 -12.27 10.15
CA GLY A 196 11.42 -10.88 9.86
C GLY A 196 12.90 -10.64 9.56
N LEU A 197 13.82 -11.34 10.23
CA LEU A 197 15.25 -11.22 9.97
C LEU A 197 15.63 -11.72 8.58
N GLU A 198 15.09 -12.87 8.17
CA GLU A 198 15.31 -13.42 6.83
C GLU A 198 14.70 -12.48 5.77
N LEU A 199 13.52 -11.94 6.03
CA LEU A 199 12.91 -10.95 5.15
C LEU A 199 13.80 -9.72 4.98
N LEU A 200 14.33 -9.18 6.08
CA LEU A 200 15.22 -8.01 6.04
C LEU A 200 16.48 -8.27 5.21
N GLN A 201 17.10 -9.45 5.36
CA GLN A 201 18.26 -9.86 4.56
C GLN A 201 17.90 -9.98 3.06
N ASN A 202 16.77 -10.61 2.75
CA ASN A 202 16.28 -10.76 1.39
C ASN A 202 16.02 -9.41 0.73
N VAL A 203 15.37 -8.49 1.44
CA VAL A 203 15.11 -7.13 0.97
C VAL A 203 16.42 -6.38 0.76
N LYS A 204 17.36 -6.42 1.72
CA LYS A 204 18.67 -5.76 1.60
C LYS A 204 19.44 -6.21 0.36
N GLN A 205 19.50 -7.52 0.10
CA GLN A 205 20.13 -8.08 -1.08
C GLN A 205 19.46 -7.61 -2.37
N TYR A 206 18.11 -7.62 -2.38
CA TYR A 206 17.37 -7.17 -3.55
C TYR A 206 17.56 -5.68 -3.81
N MET A 207 17.58 -4.82 -2.78
CA MET A 207 17.83 -3.38 -2.93
C MET A 207 19.21 -3.09 -3.53
N GLN A 208 20.23 -3.81 -3.09
CA GLN A 208 21.55 -3.69 -3.69
C GLN A 208 21.51 -4.08 -5.17
N PHE A 209 20.99 -5.25 -5.50
CA PHE A 209 20.83 -5.70 -6.89
C PHE A 209 20.01 -4.70 -7.73
N TYR A 210 18.86 -4.26 -7.22
CA TYR A 210 17.96 -3.33 -7.92
C TYR A 210 18.64 -2.02 -8.28
N ASN A 211 19.35 -1.42 -7.34
CA ASN A 211 20.01 -0.13 -7.57
C ASN A 211 21.29 -0.24 -8.41
N THR A 212 22.09 -1.31 -8.25
CA THR A 212 23.44 -1.36 -8.85
C THR A 212 23.54 -2.22 -10.09
N GLN A 213 22.63 -3.17 -10.31
CA GLN A 213 22.76 -4.18 -11.37
C GLN A 213 21.54 -4.29 -12.28
N ARG A 214 20.32 -4.12 -11.70
CA ARG A 214 19.08 -4.29 -12.45
C ARG A 214 18.92 -3.18 -13.50
N ARG A 215 18.91 -3.55 -14.77
CA ARG A 215 18.73 -2.60 -15.88
C ARG A 215 17.26 -2.24 -16.06
N HIS A 216 16.96 -0.98 -16.34
CA HIS A 216 15.62 -0.47 -16.57
C HIS A 216 15.48 0.12 -17.97
N THR A 217 14.53 -0.37 -18.74
CA THR A 217 14.28 0.07 -20.12
C THR A 217 13.98 1.57 -20.21
N GLU A 218 13.17 2.07 -19.29
CA GLU A 218 12.68 3.47 -19.26
C GLU A 218 13.76 4.52 -18.96
N ILE A 219 14.92 4.10 -18.46
CA ILE A 219 16.05 5.00 -18.15
C ILE A 219 17.30 4.65 -18.97
N GLY A 220 17.10 4.22 -20.21
CA GLY A 220 18.22 3.94 -21.11
C GLY A 220 18.90 2.59 -20.89
N LYS A 221 18.21 1.61 -20.31
CA LYS A 221 18.73 0.25 -20.05
C LYS A 221 19.95 0.20 -19.13
N VAL A 222 20.07 1.18 -18.24
CA VAL A 222 21.12 1.23 -17.22
C VAL A 222 20.57 0.94 -15.83
N PRO A 223 21.41 0.59 -14.83
CA PRO A 223 20.98 0.50 -13.43
C PRO A 223 20.63 1.87 -12.86
N PRO A 224 19.72 1.93 -11.87
CA PRO A 224 19.31 3.18 -11.22
C PRO A 224 20.46 4.02 -10.66
N ASP A 225 21.47 3.41 -10.05
CA ASP A 225 22.64 4.11 -9.51
C ASP A 225 23.42 4.83 -10.59
N GLN A 226 23.62 4.21 -11.73
CA GLN A 226 24.30 4.82 -12.85
C GLN A 226 23.54 6.08 -13.31
N MET A 227 22.21 5.99 -13.47
CA MET A 227 21.38 7.13 -13.89
C MET A 227 21.34 8.24 -12.82
N TYR A 228 21.33 7.88 -11.55
CA TYR A 228 21.28 8.85 -10.45
C TYR A 228 22.57 9.65 -10.29
N TYR A 229 23.72 9.01 -10.48
CA TYR A 229 25.02 9.65 -10.28
C TYR A 229 25.63 10.26 -11.53
N GLN A 230 25.20 9.88 -12.74
CA GLN A 230 25.72 10.45 -13.99
C GLN A 230 25.63 11.98 -14.02
N ASN A 231 24.56 12.58 -13.52
CA ASN A 231 24.38 14.03 -13.49
C ASN A 231 25.14 14.73 -12.34
N LYS A 232 25.75 13.99 -11.40
CA LYS A 232 26.59 14.59 -10.33
C LYS A 232 28.05 14.75 -10.73
N ILE A 233 28.47 14.14 -11.85
CA ILE A 233 29.83 14.21 -12.37
C ILE A 233 29.99 15.34 -13.40
N ALA A 234 28.87 15.93 -13.84
CA ALA A 234 28.83 16.99 -14.87
C ALA A 234 28.67 18.42 -14.30
N CYS A 235 28.88 18.62 -12.99
CA CYS A 235 28.91 19.94 -12.35
C CYS A 235 30.23 20.23 -11.68
#